data_e4985b8eaa1dc4170cf4f5059a50d995
#
_entry.id   e4985b8eaa1dc4170cf4f5059a50d995
#
_cell.length_a   1.000
_cell.length_b   1.000
_cell.length_c   1.000
_cell.angle_alpha   90.00
_cell.angle_beta   90.00
_cell.angle_gamma   90.00
#
_symmetry.space_group_name_H-M   'P 1'
#
loop_
_entity.id
_entity.type
_entity.pdbx_description
1 polymer ?
#
loop_
_entity_poly.entity_id
_entity_poly.type
_entity_poly.pdbx_seq_one_letter_code
_entity_poly.pdbx_strand_id
1 'polypeptide(L)'
;AAAGQFKHVGLELGGKDPAYIRADANLENSARQLVKAGFSNAGQSCCGVERIYVHETVHSRFVEALKAEVEALRLGDPRKPETTLGPMVRFQAALALSDQVNTTIRQGATPLLPNKPPERAYFQPQILVDVNHEMNLMTEETFGPAVGVMKVADDEEAVRLMNDSHYALGCSVWTADVERGVELAQRVKTTTLQVNRCDFLDPAIGFLGVNDSQRGFTLSHLGFQMLTSARYYWIQDS
;
A
#
# COMPACT_ATOMS: atom_id res chain seq x y z
N ALA A 1 1.36 -28.01 5.38
CA ALA A 1 0.40 -28.89 6.05
C ALA A 1 -0.81 -29.23 5.15
N ALA A 2 -1.40 -28.26 4.42
CA ALA A 2 -2.58 -28.49 3.56
C ALA A 2 -2.26 -29.21 2.23
N ALA A 3 -1.03 -29.13 1.73
CA ALA A 3 -0.65 -29.64 0.40
C ALA A 3 -0.90 -31.14 0.16
N GLY A 4 -0.93 -31.96 1.20
CA GLY A 4 -1.24 -33.39 1.11
C GLY A 4 -2.70 -33.73 1.33
N GLN A 5 -3.62 -32.77 1.37
CA GLN A 5 -5.04 -32.97 1.67
C GLN A 5 -5.92 -32.21 0.67
N PHE A 6 -7.14 -32.74 0.41
CA PHE A 6 -8.16 -32.06 -0.40
C PHE A 6 -8.85 -30.95 0.43
N LYS A 7 -8.10 -29.90 0.76
CA LYS A 7 -8.59 -28.75 1.52
C LYS A 7 -8.56 -27.48 0.64
N HIS A 8 -9.59 -26.66 0.77
CA HIS A 8 -9.51 -25.30 0.29
C HIS A 8 -8.52 -24.52 1.11
N VAL A 9 -7.68 -23.71 0.44
CA VAL A 9 -6.67 -22.89 1.09
C VAL A 9 -6.96 -21.43 0.74
N GLY A 10 -7.31 -20.64 1.76
CA GLY A 10 -7.30 -19.20 1.69
C GLY A 10 -5.91 -18.68 2.06
N LEU A 11 -5.37 -17.77 1.26
CA LEU A 11 -4.08 -17.13 1.48
C LEU A 11 -4.27 -15.62 1.43
N GLU A 12 -3.83 -14.95 2.48
CA GLU A 12 -3.64 -13.50 2.53
C GLU A 12 -2.14 -13.28 2.70
N LEU A 13 -1.51 -12.66 1.69
CA LEU A 13 -0.05 -12.61 1.58
C LEU A 13 0.43 -11.17 1.71
N GLY A 14 1.02 -10.61 0.66
CA GLY A 14 1.57 -9.28 0.67
C GLY A 14 0.89 -8.33 -0.31
N GLY A 15 1.35 -7.10 -0.31
CA GLY A 15 0.90 -6.06 -1.23
C GLY A 15 2.01 -5.08 -1.59
N LYS A 16 1.76 -4.29 -2.62
CA LYS A 16 2.59 -3.15 -3.03
C LYS A 16 1.68 -2.07 -3.58
N ASP A 17 0.69 -1.68 -2.78
CA ASP A 17 -0.41 -0.86 -3.24
C ASP A 17 0.05 0.49 -3.78
N PRO A 18 -0.30 0.83 -5.04
CA PRO A 18 0.03 2.10 -5.64
C PRO A 18 -1.03 3.17 -5.36
N ALA A 19 -0.58 4.41 -5.23
CA ALA A 19 -1.42 5.60 -5.27
C ALA A 19 -1.02 6.48 -6.46
N TYR A 20 -1.98 7.02 -7.20
CA TYR A 20 -1.74 8.00 -8.25
C TYR A 20 -2.36 9.36 -7.92
N ILE A 21 -1.54 10.40 -7.93
CA ILE A 21 -1.93 11.79 -7.69
C ILE A 21 -2.00 12.52 -9.02
N ARG A 22 -3.22 12.82 -9.48
CA ARG A 22 -3.44 13.58 -10.72
C ARG A 22 -3.18 15.08 -10.52
N ALA A 23 -3.02 15.79 -11.63
CA ALA A 23 -2.75 17.23 -11.63
C ALA A 23 -3.84 18.09 -10.93
N ASP A 24 -5.07 17.59 -10.89
CA ASP A 24 -6.24 18.25 -10.30
C ASP A 24 -6.56 17.80 -8.86
N ALA A 25 -5.72 16.95 -8.26
CA ALA A 25 -5.94 16.43 -6.93
C ALA A 25 -5.83 17.51 -5.84
N ASN A 26 -6.56 17.32 -4.74
CA ASN A 26 -6.35 18.09 -3.52
C ASN A 26 -5.07 17.56 -2.82
N LEU A 27 -3.94 18.24 -3.02
CA LEU A 27 -2.62 17.76 -2.63
C LEU A 27 -2.48 17.62 -1.11
N GLU A 28 -2.98 18.58 -0.34
CA GLU A 28 -2.87 18.58 1.12
C GLU A 28 -3.68 17.43 1.73
N ASN A 29 -4.90 17.22 1.24
CA ASN A 29 -5.74 16.11 1.71
C ASN A 29 -5.14 14.75 1.29
N SER A 30 -4.67 14.65 0.04
CA SER A 30 -4.04 13.42 -0.48
C SER A 30 -2.78 13.06 0.33
N ALA A 31 -1.90 14.03 0.60
CA ALA A 31 -0.69 13.83 1.39
C ALA A 31 -1.02 13.30 2.79
N ARG A 32 -1.97 13.94 3.50
CA ARG A 32 -2.40 13.52 4.83
C ARG A 32 -2.97 12.10 4.86
N GLN A 33 -3.83 11.76 3.91
CA GLN A 33 -4.42 10.43 3.83
C GLN A 33 -3.37 9.36 3.46
N LEU A 34 -2.45 9.69 2.56
CA LEU A 34 -1.39 8.77 2.15
C LEU A 34 -0.34 8.55 3.25
N VAL A 35 -0.05 9.57 4.05
CA VAL A 35 0.77 9.37 5.26
C VAL A 35 0.07 8.43 6.23
N LYS A 36 -1.23 8.60 6.43
CA LYS A 36 -1.99 7.65 7.26
C LYS A 36 -1.92 6.23 6.70
N ALA A 37 -2.12 6.05 5.40
CA ALA A 37 -2.12 4.72 4.76
C ALA A 37 -0.74 4.06 4.72
N GLY A 38 0.33 4.82 4.46
CA GLY A 38 1.68 4.27 4.34
C GLY A 38 2.44 4.15 5.66
N PHE A 39 2.00 4.83 6.73
CA PHE A 39 2.77 4.89 7.99
C PHE A 39 1.98 4.42 9.23
N SER A 40 0.66 4.22 9.17
CA SER A 40 -0.09 3.61 10.27
C SER A 40 0.48 2.24 10.60
N ASN A 41 0.45 1.87 11.89
CA ASN A 41 1.06 0.63 12.37
C ASN A 41 2.54 0.46 11.94
N ALA A 42 3.27 1.57 11.81
CA ALA A 42 4.63 1.62 11.27
C ALA A 42 4.74 1.03 9.84
N GLY A 43 3.73 1.28 8.99
CA GLY A 43 3.68 0.78 7.60
C GLY A 43 3.47 -0.73 7.47
N GLN A 44 3.17 -1.42 8.55
CA GLN A 44 3.00 -2.88 8.55
C GLN A 44 1.54 -3.25 8.25
N SER A 45 1.15 -3.06 6.99
CA SER A 45 -0.17 -3.40 6.46
C SER A 45 -0.02 -3.93 5.03
N CYS A 46 -0.67 -5.05 4.71
CA CYS A 46 -0.63 -5.64 3.36
C CYS A 46 -1.30 -4.74 2.31
N CYS A 47 -2.24 -3.87 2.71
CA CYS A 47 -2.88 -2.85 1.88
C CYS A 47 -2.35 -1.43 2.15
N GLY A 48 -1.21 -1.29 2.83
CA GLY A 48 -0.52 -0.02 3.00
C GLY A 48 -0.04 0.53 1.66
N VAL A 49 -0.15 1.85 1.46
CA VAL A 49 0.37 2.48 0.25
C VAL A 49 1.90 2.53 0.34
N GLU A 50 2.56 1.87 -0.60
CA GLU A 50 4.02 1.75 -0.63
C GLU A 50 4.66 2.40 -1.86
N ARG A 51 3.86 2.73 -2.91
CA ARG A 51 4.29 3.39 -4.14
C ARG A 51 3.37 4.56 -4.45
N ILE A 52 3.93 5.75 -4.63
CA ILE A 52 3.17 6.95 -4.95
C ILE A 52 3.64 7.49 -6.29
N TYR A 53 2.74 7.56 -7.27
CA TYR A 53 2.97 8.16 -8.57
C TYR A 53 2.33 9.54 -8.59
N VAL A 54 3.06 10.54 -9.04
CA VAL A 54 2.59 11.93 -8.98
C VAL A 54 2.77 12.58 -10.35
N HIS A 55 1.68 13.13 -10.88
CA HIS A 55 1.72 13.87 -12.13
C HIS A 55 2.78 14.99 -12.05
N GLU A 56 3.60 15.10 -13.09
CA GLU A 56 4.79 15.97 -13.09
C GLU A 56 4.50 17.43 -12.74
N THR A 57 3.36 17.96 -13.16
CA THR A 57 2.98 19.37 -12.93
C THR A 57 2.72 19.71 -11.46
N VAL A 58 2.44 18.72 -10.62
CA VAL A 58 2.15 18.91 -9.20
C VAL A 58 3.14 18.19 -8.28
N HIS A 59 4.11 17.48 -8.85
CA HIS A 59 5.03 16.63 -8.12
C HIS A 59 5.75 17.36 -6.98
N SER A 60 6.41 18.47 -7.25
CA SER A 60 7.19 19.20 -6.22
C SER A 60 6.29 19.69 -5.06
N ARG A 61 5.11 20.23 -5.39
CA ARG A 61 4.15 20.69 -4.38
C ARG A 61 3.62 19.53 -3.53
N PHE A 62 3.31 18.40 -4.16
CA PHE A 62 2.84 17.21 -3.45
C PHE A 62 3.93 16.64 -2.53
N VAL A 63 5.17 16.56 -3.01
CA VAL A 63 6.33 16.08 -2.22
C VAL A 63 6.55 16.95 -0.99
N GLU A 64 6.44 18.28 -1.12
CA GLU A 64 6.53 19.20 0.03
C GLU A 64 5.39 18.95 1.05
N ALA A 65 4.16 18.80 0.59
CA ALA A 65 3.02 18.49 1.46
C ALA A 65 3.18 17.13 2.15
N LEU A 66 3.60 16.10 1.42
CA LEU A 66 3.84 14.76 1.97
C LEU A 66 4.95 14.78 3.02
N LYS A 67 6.06 15.48 2.74
CA LYS A 67 7.17 15.63 3.66
C LYS A 67 6.75 16.29 4.97
N ALA A 68 5.97 17.38 4.89
CA ALA A 68 5.46 18.08 6.08
C ALA A 68 4.59 17.18 6.97
N GLU A 69 3.72 16.37 6.37
CA GLU A 69 2.87 15.42 7.11
C GLU A 69 3.70 14.29 7.76
N VAL A 70 4.75 13.79 7.09
CA VAL A 70 5.63 12.75 7.67
C VAL A 70 6.53 13.33 8.76
N GLU A 71 7.03 14.56 8.63
CA GLU A 71 7.80 15.26 9.67
C GLU A 71 6.97 15.51 10.95
N ALA A 72 5.65 15.58 10.83
CA ALA A 72 4.75 15.72 11.97
C ALA A 72 4.59 14.42 12.78
N LEU A 73 5.01 13.26 12.24
CA LEU A 73 4.97 11.99 12.94
C LEU A 73 5.94 11.96 14.12
N ARG A 74 5.49 11.45 15.25
CA ARG A 74 6.28 11.32 16.47
C ARG A 74 6.56 9.86 16.75
N LEU A 75 7.79 9.44 16.39
CA LEU A 75 8.28 8.09 16.66
C LEU A 75 8.53 7.90 18.16
N GLY A 76 7.96 6.90 18.77
CA GLY A 76 8.12 6.66 20.21
C GLY A 76 7.41 5.45 20.77
N ASP A 77 7.36 5.34 22.08
CA ASP A 77 6.66 4.30 22.80
C ASP A 77 5.14 4.41 22.57
N PRO A 78 4.49 3.39 22.00
CA PRO A 78 3.06 3.45 21.64
C PRO A 78 2.12 3.56 22.84
N ARG A 79 2.62 3.38 24.06
CA ARG A 79 1.85 3.60 25.30
C ARG A 79 1.74 5.07 25.69
N LYS A 80 2.51 5.95 25.02
CA LYS A 80 2.49 7.40 25.29
C LYS A 80 1.51 8.08 24.35
N PRO A 81 0.62 8.96 24.85
CA PRO A 81 -0.42 9.61 24.03
C PRO A 81 0.12 10.48 22.89
N GLU A 82 1.32 11.03 23.04
CA GLU A 82 1.96 11.87 22.04
C GLU A 82 2.57 11.08 20.88
N THR A 83 2.74 9.76 21.01
CA THR A 83 3.31 8.91 19.97
C THR A 83 2.32 8.69 18.83
N THR A 84 2.72 8.98 17.59
CA THR A 84 1.91 8.75 16.40
C THR A 84 2.51 7.69 15.48
N LEU A 85 3.77 7.32 15.71
CA LEU A 85 4.46 6.25 14.99
C LEU A 85 5.16 5.33 16.01
N GLY A 86 4.72 4.09 16.09
CA GLY A 86 5.30 3.08 16.97
C GLY A 86 6.48 2.32 16.34
N PRO A 87 7.03 1.31 17.03
CA PRO A 87 8.07 0.46 16.50
C PRO A 87 7.53 -0.55 15.47
N MET A 88 8.40 -1.08 14.66
CA MET A 88 8.15 -2.30 13.89
C MET A 88 8.04 -3.51 14.82
N VAL A 89 7.48 -4.62 14.30
CA VAL A 89 7.23 -5.84 15.09
C VAL A 89 8.50 -6.46 15.70
N ARG A 90 9.65 -6.30 15.04
CA ARG A 90 10.93 -6.84 15.47
C ARG A 90 12.11 -6.08 14.87
N PHE A 91 13.26 -6.17 15.53
CA PHE A 91 14.49 -5.49 15.08
C PHE A 91 14.96 -5.98 13.70
N GLN A 92 14.86 -7.28 13.42
CA GLN A 92 15.27 -7.83 12.13
C GLN A 92 14.45 -7.23 10.96
N ALA A 93 13.16 -6.95 11.17
CA ALA A 93 12.34 -6.28 10.16
C ALA A 93 12.83 -4.83 9.92
N ALA A 94 13.16 -4.11 10.99
CA ALA A 94 13.73 -2.76 10.86
C ALA A 94 15.11 -2.75 10.17
N LEU A 95 15.93 -3.77 10.39
CA LEU A 95 17.22 -3.93 9.68
C LEU A 95 17.01 -4.24 8.19
N ALA A 96 16.08 -5.14 7.85
CA ALA A 96 15.77 -5.48 6.46
C ALA A 96 15.24 -4.23 5.71
N LEU A 97 14.36 -3.46 6.34
CA LEU A 97 13.88 -2.19 5.78
C LEU A 97 15.03 -1.19 5.60
N SER A 98 15.92 -1.07 6.59
CA SER A 98 17.10 -0.20 6.50
C SER A 98 18.00 -0.59 5.31
N ASP A 99 18.17 -1.89 5.07
CA ASP A 99 18.95 -2.38 3.93
C ASP A 99 18.26 -2.06 2.59
N GLN A 100 16.94 -2.26 2.49
CA GLN A 100 16.15 -1.90 1.31
C GLN A 100 16.26 -0.40 1.00
N VAL A 101 16.07 0.47 1.99
CA VAL A 101 16.19 1.92 1.86
C VAL A 101 17.62 2.32 1.44
N ASN A 102 18.63 1.80 2.13
CA ASN A 102 20.04 2.10 1.81
C ASN A 102 20.44 1.61 0.41
N THR A 103 19.92 0.46 -0.03
CA THR A 103 20.16 -0.06 -1.37
C THR A 103 19.54 0.87 -2.41
N THR A 104 18.30 1.30 -2.19
CA THR A 104 17.60 2.25 -3.07
C THR A 104 18.33 3.60 -3.16
N ILE A 105 18.87 4.12 -2.04
CA ILE A 105 19.68 5.33 -2.05
C ILE A 105 20.98 5.12 -2.86
N ARG A 106 21.66 3.98 -2.69
CA ARG A 106 22.87 3.67 -3.50
C ARG A 106 22.57 3.56 -5.00
N GLN A 107 21.34 3.22 -5.36
CA GLN A 107 20.86 3.16 -6.77
C GLN A 107 20.49 4.54 -7.33
N GLY A 108 20.55 5.61 -6.52
CA GLY A 108 20.35 6.99 -6.96
C GLY A 108 19.10 7.67 -6.40
N ALA A 109 18.30 7.01 -5.59
CA ALA A 109 17.16 7.66 -4.94
C ALA A 109 17.59 8.68 -3.90
N THR A 110 16.81 9.74 -3.75
CA THR A 110 17.06 10.84 -2.82
C THR A 110 16.13 10.71 -1.60
N PRO A 111 16.66 10.48 -0.38
CA PRO A 111 15.87 10.51 0.84
C PRO A 111 15.51 11.97 1.21
N LEU A 112 14.24 12.21 1.55
CA LEU A 112 13.76 13.54 1.96
C LEU A 112 13.91 13.81 3.46
N LEU A 113 14.16 12.76 4.24
CA LEU A 113 14.29 12.80 5.70
C LEU A 113 15.63 12.20 6.11
N PRO A 114 16.16 12.55 7.31
CA PRO A 114 17.41 11.98 7.78
C PRO A 114 17.35 10.45 7.84
N ASN A 115 18.17 9.79 7.05
CA ASN A 115 18.28 8.33 7.05
C ASN A 115 19.26 7.89 8.14
N LYS A 116 18.72 7.35 9.23
CA LYS A 116 19.50 6.87 10.39
C LYS A 116 19.30 5.36 10.53
N PRO A 117 20.31 4.64 11.01
CA PRO A 117 20.16 3.25 11.39
C PRO A 117 19.02 3.07 12.40
N PRO A 118 18.26 1.95 12.34
CA PRO A 118 17.20 1.71 13.29
C PRO A 118 17.74 1.52 14.70
N GLU A 119 17.06 2.11 15.68
CA GLU A 119 17.33 1.87 17.08
C GLU A 119 16.39 0.78 17.61
N ARG A 120 16.89 -0.43 17.78
CA ARG A 120 16.07 -1.62 18.04
C ARG A 120 15.01 -1.79 16.91
N ALA A 121 13.73 -1.89 17.25
CA ALA A 121 12.63 -1.96 16.30
C ALA A 121 12.10 -0.58 15.84
N TYR A 122 12.68 0.52 16.30
CA TYR A 122 12.27 1.87 15.92
C TYR A 122 12.98 2.28 14.62
N PHE A 123 12.19 2.52 13.58
CA PHE A 123 12.67 2.95 12.27
C PHE A 123 12.15 4.36 11.97
N GLN A 124 13.04 5.28 11.59
CA GLN A 124 12.67 6.63 11.20
C GLN A 124 11.89 6.58 9.88
N PRO A 125 10.72 7.25 9.78
CA PRO A 125 9.93 7.21 8.54
C PRO A 125 10.75 7.77 7.37
N GLN A 126 10.58 7.19 6.18
CA GLN A 126 11.33 7.56 4.98
C GLN A 126 10.41 7.85 3.79
N ILE A 127 10.74 8.90 3.07
CA ILE A 127 10.21 9.19 1.73
C ILE A 127 11.42 9.26 0.80
N LEU A 128 11.39 8.46 -0.27
CA LEU A 128 12.43 8.48 -1.30
C LEU A 128 11.84 9.00 -2.60
N VAL A 129 12.46 10.01 -3.17
CA VAL A 129 12.18 10.53 -4.53
C VAL A 129 13.27 10.09 -5.49
N ASP A 130 13.12 10.41 -6.77
CA ASP A 130 14.03 9.98 -7.86
C ASP A 130 14.14 8.44 -7.95
N VAL A 131 13.06 7.77 -7.60
CA VAL A 131 12.94 6.31 -7.65
C VAL A 131 12.45 5.84 -9.03
N ASN A 132 12.78 4.59 -9.38
CA ASN A 132 12.28 3.90 -10.57
C ASN A 132 12.04 2.41 -10.28
N HIS A 133 11.47 1.69 -11.23
CA HIS A 133 11.10 0.28 -11.07
C HIS A 133 12.27 -0.72 -11.14
N GLU A 134 13.50 -0.25 -11.31
CA GLU A 134 14.71 -1.09 -11.13
C GLU A 134 15.13 -1.16 -9.64
N MET A 135 14.51 -0.33 -8.81
CA MET A 135 14.77 -0.25 -7.37
C MET A 135 13.79 -1.15 -6.60
N ASN A 136 14.30 -2.01 -5.73
CA ASN A 136 13.46 -2.94 -4.99
C ASN A 136 12.46 -2.28 -4.03
N LEU A 137 12.68 -1.03 -3.61
CA LEU A 137 11.69 -0.24 -2.88
C LEU A 137 10.40 -0.02 -3.69
N MET A 138 10.46 -0.09 -5.03
CA MET A 138 9.32 0.10 -5.91
C MET A 138 8.66 -1.22 -6.35
N THR A 139 9.35 -2.35 -6.18
CA THR A 139 8.91 -3.66 -6.70
C THR A 139 8.63 -4.68 -5.61
N GLU A 140 9.39 -4.66 -4.50
CA GLU A 140 9.26 -5.60 -3.40
C GLU A 140 8.49 -4.99 -2.23
N GLU A 141 7.68 -5.79 -1.54
CA GLU A 141 6.95 -5.34 -0.35
C GLU A 141 7.92 -4.77 0.70
N THR A 142 7.60 -3.61 1.22
CA THR A 142 8.40 -2.90 2.22
C THR A 142 7.99 -3.27 3.65
N PHE A 143 6.69 -3.40 3.88
CA PHE A 143 6.06 -3.71 5.15
C PHE A 143 6.63 -2.92 6.33
N GLY A 144 6.83 -1.62 6.10
CA GLY A 144 7.46 -0.71 7.04
C GLY A 144 7.28 0.75 6.64
N PRO A 145 7.66 1.72 7.49
CA PRO A 145 7.35 3.14 7.29
C PRO A 145 8.30 3.80 6.27
N ALA A 146 8.27 3.31 5.03
CA ALA A 146 9.03 3.88 3.92
C ALA A 146 8.23 3.80 2.62
N VAL A 147 8.20 4.89 1.84
CA VAL A 147 7.49 4.97 0.56
C VAL A 147 8.37 5.55 -0.53
N GLY A 148 8.20 5.04 -1.75
CA GLY A 148 8.78 5.62 -2.95
C GLY A 148 7.80 6.58 -3.64
N VAL A 149 8.28 7.76 -4.05
CA VAL A 149 7.49 8.75 -4.79
C VAL A 149 8.11 8.98 -6.15
N MET A 150 7.38 8.63 -7.20
CA MET A 150 7.82 8.67 -8.58
C MET A 150 7.02 9.70 -9.39
N LYS A 151 7.72 10.52 -10.15
CA LYS A 151 7.11 11.45 -11.10
C LYS A 151 6.62 10.69 -12.33
N VAL A 152 5.43 11.03 -12.83
CA VAL A 152 4.87 10.50 -14.08
C VAL A 152 4.38 11.64 -14.97
N ALA A 153 4.48 11.44 -16.28
CA ALA A 153 4.11 12.45 -17.27
C ALA A 153 2.59 12.59 -17.42
N ASP A 154 1.86 11.48 -17.35
CA ASP A 154 0.42 11.44 -17.62
C ASP A 154 -0.29 10.24 -16.97
N ASP A 155 -1.61 10.15 -17.19
CA ASP A 155 -2.46 9.06 -16.71
C ASP A 155 -2.04 7.69 -17.28
N GLU A 156 -1.57 7.63 -18.53
CA GLU A 156 -1.18 6.39 -19.21
C GLU A 156 0.09 5.79 -18.59
N GLU A 157 1.07 6.62 -18.33
CA GLU A 157 2.29 6.20 -17.67
C GLU A 157 1.99 5.75 -16.22
N ALA A 158 1.15 6.49 -15.49
CA ALA A 158 0.75 6.13 -14.15
C ALA A 158 0.11 4.74 -14.11
N VAL A 159 -0.91 4.48 -14.94
CA VAL A 159 -1.59 3.18 -15.01
C VAL A 159 -0.64 2.06 -15.41
N ARG A 160 0.26 2.30 -16.37
CA ARG A 160 1.27 1.33 -16.79
C ARG A 160 2.17 0.93 -15.60
N LEU A 161 2.69 1.92 -14.87
CA LEU A 161 3.58 1.69 -13.73
C LEU A 161 2.86 1.09 -12.52
N MET A 162 1.61 1.50 -12.26
CA MET A 162 0.80 0.87 -11.21
C MET A 162 0.59 -0.63 -11.47
N ASN A 163 0.47 -1.02 -12.74
CA ASN A 163 0.33 -2.42 -13.15
C ASN A 163 1.66 -3.21 -13.20
N ASP A 164 2.79 -2.54 -13.11
CA ASP A 164 4.11 -3.17 -13.13
C ASP A 164 4.47 -3.69 -11.73
N SER A 165 3.81 -4.76 -11.33
CA SER A 165 3.97 -5.43 -10.05
C SER A 165 3.42 -6.86 -10.12
N HIS A 166 4.03 -7.77 -9.39
CA HIS A 166 3.49 -9.12 -9.16
C HIS A 166 2.45 -9.14 -8.04
N TYR A 167 2.37 -8.08 -7.24
CA TYR A 167 1.29 -7.88 -6.27
C TYR A 167 0.07 -7.22 -6.92
N ALA A 168 -1.12 -7.52 -6.42
CA ALA A 168 -2.35 -6.98 -6.93
C ALA A 168 -3.46 -7.03 -5.86
N LEU A 169 -3.35 -6.19 -4.83
CA LEU A 169 -4.29 -6.12 -3.72
C LEU A 169 -5.21 -4.91 -3.84
N GLY A 170 -4.67 -3.70 -3.77
CA GLY A 170 -5.43 -2.47 -3.89
C GLY A 170 -4.75 -1.42 -4.78
N CYS A 171 -5.47 -0.34 -5.06
CA CYS A 171 -4.92 0.89 -5.63
C CYS A 171 -5.78 2.09 -5.24
N SER A 172 -5.20 3.29 -5.32
CA SER A 172 -5.94 4.54 -5.14
C SER A 172 -5.60 5.56 -6.22
N VAL A 173 -6.62 6.32 -6.66
CA VAL A 173 -6.47 7.45 -7.59
C VAL A 173 -7.02 8.70 -6.93
N TRP A 174 -6.25 9.77 -6.95
CA TRP A 174 -6.55 11.04 -6.31
C TRP A 174 -6.77 12.14 -7.35
N THR A 175 -7.95 12.72 -7.38
CA THR A 175 -8.39 13.65 -8.43
C THR A 175 -9.64 14.43 -8.01
N ALA A 176 -9.86 15.61 -8.59
CA ALA A 176 -11.13 16.33 -8.48
C ALA A 176 -12.21 15.72 -9.41
N ASP A 177 -11.81 15.08 -10.51
CA ASP A 177 -12.69 14.39 -11.45
C ASP A 177 -12.86 12.91 -11.04
N VAL A 178 -13.90 12.65 -10.24
CA VAL A 178 -14.19 11.32 -9.68
C VAL A 178 -14.49 10.30 -10.77
N GLU A 179 -15.18 10.68 -11.85
CA GLU A 179 -15.52 9.77 -12.95
C GLU A 179 -14.23 9.30 -13.66
N ARG A 180 -13.33 10.23 -13.95
CA ARG A 180 -12.01 9.91 -14.49
C ARG A 180 -11.18 9.07 -13.52
N GLY A 181 -11.27 9.36 -12.22
CA GLY A 181 -10.62 8.56 -11.18
C GLY A 181 -11.07 7.11 -11.17
N VAL A 182 -12.36 6.85 -11.31
CA VAL A 182 -12.94 5.51 -11.42
C VAL A 182 -12.48 4.82 -12.69
N GLU A 183 -12.53 5.49 -13.84
CA GLU A 183 -12.05 4.95 -15.12
C GLU A 183 -10.60 4.49 -15.04
N LEU A 184 -9.73 5.32 -14.47
CA LEU A 184 -8.30 4.98 -14.31
C LEU A 184 -8.09 3.82 -13.35
N ALA A 185 -8.77 3.83 -12.19
CA ALA A 185 -8.67 2.76 -11.22
C ALA A 185 -9.08 1.40 -11.80
N GLN A 186 -10.13 1.37 -12.63
CA GLN A 186 -10.59 0.14 -13.32
C GLN A 186 -9.56 -0.45 -14.30
N ARG A 187 -8.57 0.33 -14.73
CA ARG A 187 -7.48 -0.12 -15.61
C ARG A 187 -6.29 -0.70 -14.83
N VAL A 188 -6.30 -0.53 -13.51
CA VAL A 188 -5.29 -1.14 -12.63
C VAL A 188 -5.72 -2.56 -12.27
N LYS A 189 -4.82 -3.51 -12.43
CA LYS A 189 -5.06 -4.95 -12.20
C LYS A 189 -5.02 -5.29 -10.71
N THR A 190 -5.94 -4.72 -9.95
CA THR A 190 -6.13 -4.98 -8.52
C THR A 190 -7.60 -5.27 -8.24
N THR A 191 -7.93 -5.63 -7.03
CA THR A 191 -9.29 -5.99 -6.64
C THR A 191 -9.97 -4.91 -5.80
N THR A 192 -9.20 -4.12 -5.04
CA THR A 192 -9.73 -3.00 -4.26
C THR A 192 -9.38 -1.69 -4.97
N LEU A 193 -10.39 -1.06 -5.58
CA LEU A 193 -10.25 0.19 -6.32
C LEU A 193 -10.78 1.34 -5.48
N GLN A 194 -9.98 2.36 -5.24
CA GLN A 194 -10.34 3.49 -4.40
C GLN A 194 -10.12 4.82 -5.13
N VAL A 195 -11.00 5.78 -4.93
CA VAL A 195 -10.85 7.15 -5.43
C VAL A 195 -10.94 8.12 -4.26
N ASN A 196 -9.95 8.99 -4.12
CA ASN A 196 -9.81 9.97 -3.04
C ASN A 196 -9.85 9.36 -1.62
N ARG A 197 -9.46 8.10 -1.50
CA ARG A 197 -9.24 7.38 -0.25
C ARG A 197 -8.27 6.23 -0.47
N CYS A 198 -7.76 5.65 0.59
CA CYS A 198 -6.88 4.48 0.58
C CYS A 198 -6.90 3.79 1.95
N ASP A 199 -6.39 2.55 2.00
CA ASP A 199 -6.24 1.75 3.21
C ASP A 199 -7.52 1.75 4.09
N PHE A 200 -8.65 1.43 3.47
CA PHE A 200 -9.93 1.35 4.15
C PHE A 200 -10.59 0.00 3.91
N LEU A 201 -10.80 -0.73 5.00
CA LEU A 201 -11.52 -1.99 5.01
C LEU A 201 -12.97 -1.76 5.47
N ASP A 202 -13.92 -2.20 4.66
CA ASP A 202 -15.34 -2.21 5.00
C ASP A 202 -15.81 -3.66 5.12
N PRO A 203 -16.30 -4.10 6.30
CA PRO A 203 -16.79 -5.47 6.46
C PRO A 203 -17.94 -5.88 5.53
N ALA A 204 -18.64 -4.92 4.93
CA ALA A 204 -19.71 -5.17 3.96
C ALA A 204 -19.18 -5.45 2.56
N ILE A 205 -17.92 -5.10 2.27
CA ILE A 205 -17.27 -5.28 0.97
C ILE A 205 -16.27 -6.43 1.08
N GLY A 206 -16.22 -7.32 0.07
CA GLY A 206 -15.25 -8.41 0.04
C GLY A 206 -13.82 -7.87 -0.03
N PHE A 207 -12.94 -8.42 0.80
CA PHE A 207 -11.51 -8.18 0.73
C PHE A 207 -10.86 -9.33 -0.01
N LEU A 208 -10.24 -9.02 -1.11
CA LEU A 208 -9.64 -9.99 -2.01
C LEU A 208 -8.44 -9.39 -2.74
N GLY A 209 -7.56 -10.25 -3.19
CA GLY A 209 -6.41 -9.91 -4.02
C GLY A 209 -6.21 -11.00 -5.08
N VAL A 210 -5.37 -10.71 -6.04
CA VAL A 210 -4.97 -11.66 -7.08
C VAL A 210 -3.45 -11.72 -7.18
N ASN A 211 -2.93 -12.51 -8.10
CA ASN A 211 -1.49 -12.75 -8.26
C ASN A 211 -0.84 -13.22 -6.93
N ASP A 212 0.27 -12.61 -6.52
CA ASP A 212 1.00 -12.97 -5.31
C ASP A 212 0.46 -12.33 -4.03
N SER A 213 -0.63 -11.53 -4.13
CA SER A 213 -1.21 -10.88 -2.95
C SER A 213 -2.19 -11.75 -2.19
N GLN A 214 -3.03 -12.55 -2.88
CA GLN A 214 -4.08 -13.30 -2.21
C GLN A 214 -4.62 -14.44 -3.06
N ARG A 215 -5.14 -15.47 -2.38
CA ARG A 215 -5.99 -16.50 -2.97
C ARG A 215 -7.22 -16.71 -2.10
N GLY A 216 -8.40 -16.57 -2.68
CA GLY A 216 -9.66 -16.59 -1.95
C GLY A 216 -10.09 -15.18 -1.56
N PHE A 217 -11.04 -15.07 -0.66
CA PHE A 217 -11.62 -13.80 -0.22
C PHE A 217 -12.08 -13.89 1.23
N THR A 218 -12.08 -12.74 1.88
CA THR A 218 -12.61 -12.55 3.24
C THR A 218 -13.58 -11.37 3.24
N LEU A 219 -14.20 -11.11 4.36
CA LEU A 219 -15.23 -10.08 4.55
C LEU A 219 -16.47 -10.29 3.66
N SER A 220 -17.48 -9.43 3.83
CA SER A 220 -18.80 -9.50 3.21
C SER A 220 -19.47 -10.89 3.35
N HIS A 221 -20.60 -11.09 2.69
CA HIS A 221 -21.25 -12.41 2.60
C HIS A 221 -20.41 -13.44 1.84
N LEU A 222 -19.50 -13.00 0.98
CA LEU A 222 -18.61 -13.87 0.22
C LEU A 222 -17.63 -14.63 1.12
N GLY A 223 -17.15 -14.00 2.19
CA GLY A 223 -16.21 -14.62 3.13
C GLY A 223 -16.75 -15.92 3.74
N PHE A 224 -18.06 -16.02 3.95
CA PHE A 224 -18.67 -17.25 4.45
C PHE A 224 -18.54 -18.43 3.48
N GLN A 225 -18.48 -18.17 2.16
CA GLN A 225 -18.32 -19.23 1.16
C GLN A 225 -16.98 -19.96 1.27
N MET A 226 -15.94 -19.25 1.75
CA MET A 226 -14.61 -19.86 1.99
C MET A 226 -14.60 -20.78 3.22
N LEU A 227 -15.52 -20.60 4.16
CA LEU A 227 -15.56 -21.28 5.45
C LEU A 227 -16.67 -22.33 5.54
N THR A 228 -17.49 -22.47 4.50
CA THR A 228 -18.66 -23.36 4.48
C THR A 228 -18.66 -24.29 3.27
N SER A 229 -19.42 -25.36 3.37
CA SER A 229 -19.63 -26.29 2.27
C SER A 229 -21.13 -26.33 1.92
N ALA A 230 -21.45 -26.20 0.66
CA ALA A 230 -22.83 -26.32 0.20
C ALA A 230 -23.35 -27.75 0.39
N ARG A 231 -24.58 -27.85 0.81
CA ARG A 231 -25.35 -29.14 0.83
C ARG A 231 -26.58 -29.00 -0.02
N TYR A 232 -26.87 -30.04 -0.76
CA TYR A 232 -28.04 -30.13 -1.60
C TYR A 232 -28.96 -31.25 -1.08
N TYR A 233 -30.25 -30.98 -1.06
CA TYR A 233 -31.28 -31.94 -0.73
C TYR A 233 -32.11 -32.21 -1.98
N TRP A 234 -32.26 -33.45 -2.31
CA TRP A 234 -33.23 -33.90 -3.33
C TRP A 234 -34.30 -34.69 -2.61
N ILE A 235 -35.52 -34.18 -2.57
CA ILE A 235 -36.65 -34.80 -1.89
C ILE A 235 -37.69 -35.12 -2.98
N GLN A 236 -38.11 -36.36 -3.04
CA GLN A 236 -39.22 -36.80 -3.89
C GLN A 236 -40.36 -37.20 -2.98
N ASP A 237 -41.52 -36.54 -3.13
CA ASP A 237 -42.73 -36.92 -2.43
C ASP A 237 -43.24 -38.28 -3.01
N SER A 238 -43.58 -39.20 -2.15
CA SER A 238 -44.07 -40.54 -2.48
C SER A 238 -45.52 -40.55 -2.86
#